data_9e6a77fa1483f719ee790a25bbbc4e0e
#
_entry.id   9e6a77fa1483f719ee790a25bbbc4e0e
#
_cell.length_a   1.000
_cell.length_b   1.000
_cell.length_c   1.000
_cell.angle_alpha   90.00
_cell.angle_beta   90.00
_cell.angle_gamma   90.00
#
_symmetry.space_group_name_H-M   'P 1'
#
loop_
_entity.id
_entity.type
_entity.pdbx_description
1 polymer ?
#
loop_
_entity_poly.entity_id
_entity_poly.type
_entity_poly.pdbx_seq_one_letter_code
_entity_poly.pdbx_strand_id
1 'polypeptide(L)'
;MICLKSLTTAGLCFLIAYRLPAQIGAQPGREVSDTLTKSRVSALLGSVSRKEFEDKAEKKTVQFTDYLKILCDKKASYEELDKAVEQAITLFVNEDAVVETSSNNRNAVLRLRIRDYLKKVKQVQYDRIEVKWTHVQYVGDLKAGPDGNLYGTVSFEQEFRGYRDGKLVYSDITVKHAIVVLKTFTKTVEGSSRRLWDVLLADIGVVATKSL
;
A
#
# COMPACT_ATOMS: atom_id res chain seq x y z
N MET A 1 46.67 -31.51 -49.26
CA MET A 1 47.14 -30.58 -50.33
C MET A 1 46.74 -29.18 -49.87
N ILE A 2 47.77 -28.43 -49.44
CA ILE A 2 47.98 -26.99 -49.71
C ILE A 2 46.85 -26.07 -49.05
N CYS A 3 47.15 -25.05 -48.30
CA CYS A 3 48.34 -24.22 -48.06
C CYS A 3 48.15 -23.41 -46.77
N LEU A 4 49.24 -23.31 -46.06
CA LEU A 4 49.56 -22.38 -44.99
C LEU A 4 49.48 -20.92 -45.51
N LYS A 5 48.99 -19.96 -44.77
CA LYS A 5 49.51 -18.61 -44.70
C LYS A 5 49.27 -17.95 -43.35
N SER A 6 50.37 -17.75 -42.67
CA SER A 6 50.54 -16.88 -41.51
C SER A 6 50.37 -15.42 -41.93
N LEU A 7 49.82 -14.59 -41.06
CA LEU A 7 50.17 -13.17 -41.01
C LEU A 7 50.16 -12.69 -39.56
N THR A 8 51.34 -12.39 -39.10
CA THR A 8 51.64 -11.60 -37.91
C THR A 8 51.26 -10.15 -38.14
N THR A 9 50.62 -9.48 -37.18
CA THR A 9 50.89 -8.05 -36.96
C THR A 9 50.46 -7.58 -35.59
N ALA A 10 51.45 -7.12 -34.86
CA ALA A 10 51.57 -5.91 -34.05
C ALA A 10 50.53 -5.66 -32.93
N GLY A 11 51.10 -5.71 -31.74
CA GLY A 11 50.50 -5.20 -30.51
C GLY A 11 50.22 -3.70 -30.56
N LEU A 12 49.14 -3.34 -29.95
CA LEU A 12 48.87 -1.98 -29.48
C LEU A 12 48.42 -2.06 -28.03
N CYS A 13 49.38 -1.83 -27.11
CA CYS A 13 49.08 -1.61 -25.70
C CYS A 13 48.29 -0.33 -25.54
N PHE A 14 46.99 -0.42 -25.32
CA PHE A 14 46.21 0.70 -24.78
C PHE A 14 46.35 0.69 -23.26
N LEU A 15 47.18 1.58 -22.74
CA LEU A 15 47.20 1.98 -21.34
C LEU A 15 45.88 2.73 -21.06
N ILE A 16 44.89 2.01 -20.55
CA ILE A 16 43.68 2.64 -19.97
C ILE A 16 44.09 3.18 -18.62
N ALA A 17 44.37 4.47 -18.55
CA ALA A 17 44.48 5.19 -17.27
C ALA A 17 43.14 5.16 -16.56
N TYR A 18 43.01 4.34 -15.52
CA TYR A 18 41.90 4.41 -14.57
C TYR A 18 41.94 5.75 -13.84
N ARG A 19 41.12 6.70 -14.28
CA ARG A 19 40.81 7.88 -13.50
C ARG A 19 39.94 7.43 -12.34
N LEU A 20 40.44 7.48 -11.11
CA LEU A 20 39.66 7.42 -9.89
C LEU A 20 38.58 8.52 -9.93
N PRO A 21 37.30 8.21 -9.74
CA PRO A 21 36.31 9.27 -9.59
C PRO A 21 36.58 10.01 -8.28
N ALA A 22 36.69 11.33 -8.42
CA ALA A 22 36.78 12.25 -7.29
C ALA A 22 35.69 11.95 -6.26
N GLN A 23 36.05 11.92 -4.98
CA GLN A 23 35.13 11.88 -3.87
C GLN A 23 34.11 13.03 -4.03
N ILE A 24 32.88 12.67 -4.31
CA ILE A 24 31.77 13.63 -4.29
C ILE A 24 31.56 13.97 -2.82
N GLY A 25 31.99 15.19 -2.46
CA GLY A 25 31.79 15.76 -1.16
C GLY A 25 30.31 15.71 -0.75
N ALA A 26 30.06 15.44 0.49
CA ALA A 26 28.75 15.41 1.13
C ALA A 26 27.95 16.65 0.71
N GLN A 27 26.82 16.44 0.03
CA GLN A 27 25.93 17.52 -0.37
C GLN A 27 25.17 18.06 0.86
N PRO A 28 25.27 19.36 1.18
CA PRO A 28 24.54 19.95 2.30
C PRO A 28 23.02 20.09 2.06
N GLY A 29 22.50 19.58 0.95
CA GLY A 29 21.08 19.69 0.58
C GLY A 29 20.12 18.72 1.29
N ARG A 30 20.63 17.64 1.91
CA ARG A 30 19.78 16.60 2.48
C ARG A 30 19.22 16.97 3.85
N GLU A 31 20.00 17.62 4.68
CA GLU A 31 19.55 18.08 6.02
C GLU A 31 18.53 19.23 5.95
N VAL A 32 18.68 20.14 5.01
CA VAL A 32 17.73 21.25 4.82
C VAL A 32 16.37 20.74 4.35
N SER A 33 16.35 19.72 3.48
CA SER A 33 15.11 19.08 3.01
C SER A 33 14.35 18.39 4.15
N ASP A 34 15.06 17.67 5.02
CA ASP A 34 14.46 16.95 6.15
C ASP A 34 13.89 17.91 7.22
N THR A 35 14.59 19.01 7.50
CA THR A 35 14.12 20.01 8.47
C THR A 35 12.88 20.74 7.97
N LEU A 36 12.83 21.11 6.69
CA LEU A 36 11.66 21.73 6.08
C LEU A 36 10.47 20.77 6.05
N THR A 37 10.70 19.48 5.79
CA THR A 37 9.65 18.45 5.81
C THR A 37 9.09 18.27 7.22
N LYS A 38 9.92 18.18 8.24
CA LYS A 38 9.51 18.07 9.65
C LYS A 38 8.71 19.31 10.11
N SER A 39 9.14 20.52 9.75
CA SER A 39 8.42 21.76 10.06
C SER A 39 7.06 21.81 9.40
N ARG A 40 6.94 21.39 8.12
CA ARG A 40 5.65 21.32 7.40
C ARG A 40 4.74 20.28 8.00
N VAL A 41 5.26 19.08 8.33
CA VAL A 41 4.49 18.02 9.01
C VAL A 41 3.94 18.54 10.33
N SER A 42 4.77 19.20 11.16
CA SER A 42 4.34 19.77 12.43
C SER A 42 3.27 20.84 12.27
N ALA A 43 3.42 21.72 11.29
CA ALA A 43 2.42 22.76 11.00
C ALA A 43 1.08 22.17 10.48
N LEU A 44 1.12 21.11 9.69
CA LEU A 44 -0.08 20.43 9.16
C LEU A 44 -0.79 19.61 10.22
N LEU A 45 -0.04 18.93 11.12
CA LEU A 45 -0.61 18.21 12.25
C LEU A 45 -1.36 19.17 13.19
N GLY A 46 -0.81 20.39 13.43
CA GLY A 46 -1.41 21.36 14.32
C GLY A 46 -1.69 20.77 15.71
N SER A 47 -2.99 20.62 16.07
CA SER A 47 -3.43 20.00 17.32
C SER A 47 -3.53 18.46 17.28
N VAL A 48 -3.29 17.83 16.11
CA VAL A 48 -3.37 16.36 15.94
C VAL A 48 -2.09 15.74 16.48
N SER A 49 -2.19 14.89 17.48
CA SER A 49 -1.03 14.15 17.95
C SER A 49 -0.67 13.04 16.95
N ARG A 50 0.62 12.74 16.81
CA ARG A 50 1.11 11.61 16.01
C ARG A 50 0.40 10.31 16.40
N LYS A 51 0.25 10.07 17.70
CA LYS A 51 -0.41 8.87 18.22
C LYS A 51 -1.88 8.77 17.79
N GLU A 52 -2.64 9.87 17.83
CA GLU A 52 -4.03 9.85 17.35
C GLU A 52 -4.13 9.53 15.86
N PHE A 53 -3.19 10.02 15.05
CA PHE A 53 -3.12 9.68 13.64
C PHE A 53 -2.84 8.18 13.44
N GLU A 54 -1.84 7.62 14.14
CA GLU A 54 -1.47 6.20 14.09
C GLU A 54 -2.66 5.32 14.50
N ASP A 55 -3.29 5.60 15.64
CA ASP A 55 -4.46 4.87 16.14
C ASP A 55 -5.64 4.91 15.16
N LYS A 56 -5.90 6.06 14.52
CA LYS A 56 -6.94 6.17 13.50
C LYS A 56 -6.60 5.42 12.22
N ALA A 57 -5.34 5.46 11.79
CA ALA A 57 -4.87 4.73 10.61
C ALA A 57 -5.06 3.22 10.77
N GLU A 58 -4.67 2.68 11.92
CA GLU A 58 -4.86 1.26 12.25
C GLU A 58 -6.35 0.91 12.31
N LYS A 59 -7.17 1.71 13.01
CA LYS A 59 -8.63 1.50 13.07
C LYS A 59 -9.28 1.51 11.70
N LYS A 60 -8.91 2.44 10.83
CA LYS A 60 -9.45 2.52 9.47
C LYS A 60 -9.09 1.27 8.65
N THR A 61 -7.86 0.78 8.83
CA THR A 61 -7.37 -0.45 8.19
C THR A 61 -8.15 -1.68 8.68
N VAL A 62 -8.37 -1.80 9.98
CA VAL A 62 -9.20 -2.87 10.56
C VAL A 62 -10.64 -2.79 10.08
N GLN A 63 -11.24 -1.59 10.05
CA GLN A 63 -12.60 -1.38 9.56
C GLN A 63 -12.77 -1.87 8.11
N PHE A 64 -11.77 -1.66 7.26
CA PHE A 64 -11.81 -2.19 5.90
C PHE A 64 -11.87 -3.73 5.88
N THR A 65 -11.14 -4.40 6.79
CA THR A 65 -11.21 -5.86 6.93
C THR A 65 -12.61 -6.35 7.28
N ASP A 66 -13.35 -5.61 8.10
CA ASP A 66 -14.71 -6.01 8.49
C ASP A 66 -15.65 -5.97 7.28
N TYR A 67 -15.51 -4.99 6.38
CA TYR A 67 -16.25 -5.01 5.13
C TYR A 67 -15.84 -6.18 4.23
N LEU A 68 -14.56 -6.54 4.17
CA LEU A 68 -14.11 -7.73 3.42
C LEU A 68 -14.75 -9.02 3.97
N LYS A 69 -14.89 -9.14 5.29
CA LYS A 69 -15.59 -10.30 5.91
C LYS A 69 -17.06 -10.36 5.47
N ILE A 70 -17.76 -9.23 5.46
CA ILE A 70 -19.16 -9.16 4.97
C ILE A 70 -19.22 -9.60 3.51
N LEU A 71 -18.33 -9.09 2.65
CA LEU A 71 -18.28 -9.45 1.22
C LEU A 71 -17.95 -10.93 0.97
N CYS A 72 -17.29 -11.58 1.91
CA CYS A 72 -16.98 -13.01 1.87
C CYS A 72 -18.11 -13.88 2.45
N ASP A 73 -19.11 -13.32 3.12
CA ASP A 73 -20.22 -14.06 3.68
C ASP A 73 -21.21 -14.48 2.58
N LYS A 74 -21.27 -15.80 2.31
CA LYS A 74 -22.17 -16.38 1.31
C LYS A 74 -23.65 -16.39 1.74
N LYS A 75 -23.95 -16.06 2.99
CA LYS A 75 -25.33 -15.96 3.51
C LYS A 75 -25.87 -14.53 3.45
N ALA A 76 -24.99 -13.55 3.25
CA ALA A 76 -25.39 -12.14 3.15
C ALA A 76 -26.27 -11.92 1.90
N SER A 77 -27.29 -11.11 2.03
CA SER A 77 -28.15 -10.71 0.92
C SER A 77 -27.40 -9.84 -0.11
N TYR A 78 -27.91 -9.80 -1.32
CA TYR A 78 -27.31 -8.96 -2.38
C TYR A 78 -27.24 -7.48 -1.96
N GLU A 79 -28.28 -6.99 -1.29
CA GLU A 79 -28.37 -5.61 -0.79
C GLU A 79 -27.30 -5.32 0.28
N GLU A 80 -27.11 -6.25 1.24
CA GLU A 80 -26.06 -6.13 2.26
C GLU A 80 -24.67 -6.09 1.64
N LEU A 81 -24.41 -6.95 0.65
CA LEU A 81 -23.15 -6.98 -0.07
C LEU A 81 -22.89 -5.68 -0.84
N ASP A 82 -23.90 -5.14 -1.54
CA ASP A 82 -23.75 -3.87 -2.26
C ASP A 82 -23.54 -2.69 -1.31
N LYS A 83 -24.29 -2.65 -0.22
CA LYS A 83 -24.09 -1.66 0.85
C LYS A 83 -22.70 -1.75 1.44
N ALA A 84 -22.16 -2.94 1.66
CA ALA A 84 -20.81 -3.13 2.16
C ALA A 84 -19.76 -2.61 1.16
N VAL A 85 -19.95 -2.81 -0.16
CA VAL A 85 -19.09 -2.23 -1.20
C VAL A 85 -19.07 -0.70 -1.10
N GLU A 86 -20.25 -0.06 -1.12
CA GLU A 86 -20.33 1.41 -1.07
C GLU A 86 -19.72 1.96 0.23
N GLN A 87 -19.97 1.33 1.36
CA GLN A 87 -19.40 1.74 2.65
C GLN A 87 -17.88 1.54 2.70
N ALA A 88 -17.36 0.44 2.18
CA ALA A 88 -15.92 0.20 2.10
C ALA A 88 -15.20 1.26 1.27
N ILE A 89 -15.79 1.70 0.16
CA ILE A 89 -15.23 2.76 -0.69
C ILE A 89 -15.10 4.09 0.07
N THR A 90 -16.03 4.41 0.97
CA THR A 90 -15.94 5.65 1.77
C THR A 90 -14.73 5.71 2.71
N LEU A 91 -14.07 4.58 2.96
CA LEU A 91 -12.83 4.55 3.74
C LEU A 91 -11.62 5.07 2.94
N PHE A 92 -11.74 5.18 1.62
CA PHE A 92 -10.66 5.57 0.71
C PHE A 92 -10.75 7.07 0.33
N VAL A 93 -9.61 7.62 -0.06
CA VAL A 93 -9.51 9.04 -0.50
C VAL A 93 -10.35 9.31 -1.73
N ASN A 94 -10.48 8.32 -2.62
CA ASN A 94 -11.28 8.35 -3.85
C ASN A 94 -11.45 6.93 -4.40
N GLU A 95 -12.23 6.77 -5.45
CA GLU A 95 -12.50 5.50 -6.14
C GLU A 95 -11.36 5.03 -7.07
N ASP A 96 -10.38 5.87 -7.34
CA ASP A 96 -9.21 5.54 -8.16
C ASP A 96 -8.11 4.83 -7.34
N ALA A 97 -8.26 4.77 -6.00
CA ALA A 97 -7.35 4.04 -5.12
C ALA A 97 -7.12 2.61 -5.63
N VAL A 98 -5.87 2.18 -5.64
CA VAL A 98 -5.45 0.89 -6.18
C VAL A 98 -5.22 -0.12 -5.05
N VAL A 99 -5.80 -1.30 -5.20
CA VAL A 99 -5.54 -2.44 -4.32
C VAL A 99 -4.81 -3.52 -5.12
N GLU A 100 -3.63 -3.89 -4.64
CA GLU A 100 -2.86 -4.99 -5.18
C GLU A 100 -3.28 -6.32 -4.56
N THR A 101 -3.37 -7.35 -5.40
CA THR A 101 -3.63 -8.72 -4.98
C THR A 101 -2.61 -9.66 -5.58
N SER A 102 -2.14 -10.59 -4.78
CA SER A 102 -1.30 -11.70 -5.18
C SER A 102 -1.96 -13.02 -4.83
N SER A 103 -1.44 -14.11 -5.35
CA SER A 103 -1.89 -15.47 -5.06
C SER A 103 -0.76 -16.42 -5.39
N ASN A 104 -0.60 -17.48 -4.61
CA ASN A 104 0.38 -18.52 -4.89
C ASN A 104 0.19 -19.22 -6.25
N ASN A 105 -1.02 -19.12 -6.81
CA ASN A 105 -1.36 -19.67 -8.11
C ASN A 105 -1.07 -18.73 -9.29
N ARG A 106 -0.47 -17.57 -9.02
CA ARG A 106 -0.15 -16.55 -10.05
C ARG A 106 1.22 -15.96 -9.82
N ASN A 107 1.99 -15.82 -10.87
CA ASN A 107 3.31 -15.21 -10.84
C ASN A 107 3.27 -13.67 -10.85
N ALA A 108 2.09 -13.06 -11.03
CA ALA A 108 1.95 -11.61 -11.15
C ALA A 108 1.00 -11.05 -10.09
N VAL A 109 1.37 -9.88 -9.58
CA VAL A 109 0.51 -9.04 -8.75
C VAL A 109 -0.52 -8.36 -9.66
N LEU A 110 -1.80 -8.46 -9.33
CA LEU A 110 -2.87 -7.73 -10.01
C LEU A 110 -3.10 -6.41 -9.30
N ARG A 111 -3.27 -5.34 -10.07
CA ARG A 111 -3.61 -4.00 -9.64
C ARG A 111 -5.06 -3.71 -10.04
N LEU A 112 -5.91 -3.45 -9.07
CA LEU A 112 -7.34 -3.21 -9.30
C LEU A 112 -7.74 -1.90 -8.63
N ARG A 113 -8.62 -1.11 -9.25
CA ARG A 113 -9.28 -0.01 -8.56
C ARG A 113 -10.10 -0.58 -7.40
N ILE A 114 -10.25 0.18 -6.33
CA ILE A 114 -10.93 -0.29 -5.12
C ILE A 114 -12.31 -0.90 -5.40
N ARG A 115 -13.13 -0.27 -6.22
CA ARG A 115 -14.45 -0.78 -6.59
C ARG A 115 -14.38 -2.13 -7.29
N ASP A 116 -13.45 -2.31 -8.23
CA ASP A 116 -13.26 -3.55 -8.97
C ASP A 116 -12.70 -4.65 -8.08
N TYR A 117 -11.81 -4.29 -7.15
CA TYR A 117 -11.32 -5.21 -6.12
C TYR A 117 -12.46 -5.75 -5.26
N LEU A 118 -13.32 -4.88 -4.72
CA LEU A 118 -14.45 -5.27 -3.86
C LEU A 118 -15.47 -6.14 -4.60
N LYS A 119 -15.80 -5.79 -5.86
CA LYS A 119 -16.63 -6.63 -6.73
C LYS A 119 -16.02 -8.02 -6.94
N LYS A 120 -14.71 -8.09 -7.14
CA LYS A 120 -14.00 -9.36 -7.31
C LYS A 120 -14.02 -10.20 -6.03
N VAL A 121 -13.86 -9.59 -4.85
CA VAL A 121 -13.99 -10.27 -3.56
C VAL A 121 -15.38 -10.87 -3.40
N LYS A 122 -16.45 -10.12 -3.72
CA LYS A 122 -17.84 -10.60 -3.70
C LYS A 122 -18.07 -11.82 -4.60
N GLN A 123 -17.33 -11.93 -5.73
CA GLN A 123 -17.49 -12.97 -6.76
C GLN A 123 -16.60 -14.20 -6.55
N VAL A 124 -15.78 -14.24 -5.51
CA VAL A 124 -14.87 -15.37 -5.27
C VAL A 124 -15.68 -16.66 -5.05
N GLN A 125 -15.33 -17.71 -5.82
CA GLN A 125 -16.08 -18.97 -5.88
C GLN A 125 -15.57 -20.01 -4.88
N TYR A 126 -15.73 -19.73 -3.59
CA TYR A 126 -15.58 -20.72 -2.51
C TYR A 126 -16.88 -20.79 -1.73
N ASP A 127 -17.17 -21.95 -1.12
CA ASP A 127 -18.38 -22.11 -0.30
C ASP A 127 -18.29 -21.34 1.01
N ARG A 128 -17.06 -21.24 1.54
CA ARG A 128 -16.72 -20.45 2.71
C ARG A 128 -15.36 -19.80 2.52
N ILE A 129 -15.27 -18.55 2.94
CA ILE A 129 -14.03 -17.75 2.89
C ILE A 129 -13.76 -17.22 4.29
N GLU A 130 -12.49 -17.28 4.70
CA GLU A 130 -11.99 -16.63 5.90
C GLU A 130 -10.92 -15.62 5.50
N VAL A 131 -11.10 -14.36 5.90
CA VAL A 131 -10.09 -13.30 5.75
C VAL A 131 -9.75 -12.80 7.14
N LYS A 132 -8.47 -12.81 7.47
CA LYS A 132 -7.95 -12.34 8.74
C LYS A 132 -6.80 -11.37 8.50
N TRP A 133 -6.81 -10.25 9.18
CA TRP A 133 -5.69 -9.33 9.21
C TRP A 133 -5.04 -9.39 10.59
N THR A 134 -3.76 -9.57 10.62
CA THR A 134 -2.95 -9.67 11.82
C THR A 134 -1.76 -8.73 11.71
N HIS A 135 -1.09 -8.47 12.83
CA HIS A 135 0.08 -7.59 12.89
C HIS A 135 -0.16 -6.22 12.25
N VAL A 136 -1.39 -5.69 12.41
CA VAL A 136 -1.75 -4.35 11.92
C VAL A 136 -1.00 -3.33 12.76
N GLN A 137 -0.08 -2.60 12.12
CA GLN A 137 0.75 -1.61 12.81
C GLN A 137 1.10 -0.46 11.88
N TYR A 138 1.13 0.74 12.44
CA TYR A 138 1.66 1.90 11.75
C TYR A 138 3.18 1.78 11.60
N VAL A 139 3.71 2.02 10.39
CA VAL A 139 5.14 1.92 10.11
C VAL A 139 5.65 3.16 9.38
N GLY A 140 6.85 3.59 9.75
CA GLY A 140 7.52 4.72 9.11
C GLY A 140 7.15 6.08 9.68
N ASP A 141 7.61 7.13 9.00
CA ASP A 141 7.37 8.52 9.37
C ASP A 141 6.29 9.14 8.49
N LEU A 142 5.53 10.08 9.09
CA LEU A 142 4.61 10.94 8.35
C LEU A 142 5.38 11.79 7.34
N LYS A 143 4.89 11.82 6.10
CA LYS A 143 5.47 12.59 5.00
C LYS A 143 4.45 13.58 4.46
N ALA A 144 4.87 14.81 4.23
CA ALA A 144 4.05 15.79 3.53
C ALA A 144 4.06 15.48 2.03
N GLY A 145 2.87 15.34 1.43
CA GLY A 145 2.71 15.20 -0.01
C GLY A 145 2.74 16.55 -0.75
N PRO A 146 2.85 16.53 -2.08
CA PRO A 146 2.82 17.74 -2.92
C PRO A 146 1.46 18.42 -2.89
N ASP A 147 0.40 17.71 -2.57
CA ASP A 147 -0.98 18.19 -2.42
C ASP A 147 -1.26 18.83 -1.05
N GLY A 148 -0.24 18.88 -0.17
CA GLY A 148 -0.36 19.46 1.17
C GLY A 148 -0.99 18.54 2.21
N ASN A 149 -1.33 17.30 1.85
CA ASN A 149 -1.78 16.27 2.80
C ASN A 149 -0.59 15.58 3.48
N LEU A 150 -0.86 14.90 4.61
CA LEU A 150 0.10 14.05 5.28
C LEU A 150 -0.18 12.59 4.96
N TYR A 151 0.88 11.86 4.65
CA TYR A 151 0.85 10.46 4.26
C TYR A 151 1.59 9.61 5.29
N GLY A 152 1.04 8.46 5.58
CA GLY A 152 1.66 7.43 6.42
C GLY A 152 1.47 6.05 5.83
N THR A 153 2.01 5.04 6.48
CA THR A 153 1.91 3.64 6.03
C THR A 153 1.50 2.75 7.21
N VAL A 154 0.53 1.87 6.97
CA VAL A 154 0.16 0.77 7.87
C VAL A 154 0.59 -0.53 7.22
N SER A 155 1.35 -1.35 7.94
CA SER A 155 1.71 -2.71 7.55
C SER A 155 0.79 -3.71 8.22
N PHE A 156 0.44 -4.78 7.52
CA PHE A 156 -0.35 -5.89 8.07
C PHE A 156 -0.13 -7.18 7.28
N GLU A 157 -0.46 -8.30 7.92
CA GLU A 157 -0.51 -9.61 7.28
C GLU A 157 -1.97 -9.97 7.01
N GLN A 158 -2.29 -10.32 5.77
CA GLN A 158 -3.58 -10.84 5.37
C GLN A 158 -3.48 -12.34 5.19
N GLU A 159 -4.16 -13.10 6.05
CA GLU A 159 -4.41 -14.52 5.86
C GLU A 159 -5.71 -14.70 5.09
N PHE A 160 -5.68 -15.47 4.01
CA PHE A 160 -6.85 -15.85 3.23
C PHE A 160 -6.99 -17.37 3.20
N ARG A 161 -8.19 -17.88 3.49
CA ARG A 161 -8.53 -19.30 3.41
C ARG A 161 -9.82 -19.49 2.61
N GLY A 162 -9.76 -20.34 1.60
CA GLY A 162 -10.91 -20.73 0.77
C GLY A 162 -11.28 -22.19 0.94
N TYR A 163 -12.56 -22.47 1.16
CA TYR A 163 -13.09 -23.80 1.39
C TYR A 163 -14.07 -24.20 0.29
N ARG A 164 -14.06 -25.49 -0.08
CA ARG A 164 -15.04 -26.11 -0.99
C ARG A 164 -15.40 -27.48 -0.44
N ASP A 165 -16.71 -27.80 -0.41
CA ASP A 165 -17.26 -29.02 0.20
C ASP A 165 -16.72 -29.28 1.62
N GLY A 166 -16.61 -28.20 2.41
CA GLY A 166 -16.08 -28.22 3.77
C GLY A 166 -14.58 -28.43 3.90
N LYS A 167 -13.84 -28.62 2.80
CA LYS A 167 -12.39 -28.83 2.80
C LYS A 167 -11.65 -27.53 2.47
N LEU A 168 -10.52 -27.28 3.15
CA LEU A 168 -9.60 -26.21 2.82
C LEU A 168 -8.95 -26.52 1.46
N VAL A 169 -9.18 -25.70 0.44
CA VAL A 169 -8.65 -25.89 -0.92
C VAL A 169 -7.66 -24.80 -1.33
N TYR A 170 -7.61 -23.71 -0.57
CA TYR A 170 -6.66 -22.63 -0.81
C TYR A 170 -6.34 -21.90 0.50
N SER A 171 -5.06 -21.58 0.70
CA SER A 171 -4.60 -20.76 1.83
C SER A 171 -3.33 -20.02 1.45
N ASP A 172 -3.26 -18.73 1.81
CA ASP A 172 -2.04 -17.92 1.73
C ASP A 172 -1.95 -16.88 2.86
N ILE A 173 -0.74 -16.38 3.08
CA ILE A 173 -0.47 -15.17 3.86
C ILE A 173 0.20 -14.16 2.95
N THR A 174 -0.36 -12.97 2.88
CA THR A 174 0.19 -11.85 2.12
C THR A 174 0.51 -10.70 3.07
N VAL A 175 1.78 -10.25 3.07
CA VAL A 175 2.19 -9.00 3.73
C VAL A 175 1.81 -7.84 2.82
N LYS A 176 1.13 -6.85 3.38
CA LYS A 176 0.64 -5.68 2.66
C LYS A 176 0.99 -4.38 3.36
N HIS A 177 1.09 -3.33 2.58
CA HIS A 177 1.18 -1.96 3.05
C HIS A 177 -0.02 -1.16 2.55
N ALA A 178 -0.75 -0.52 3.47
CA ALA A 178 -1.78 0.46 3.14
C ALA A 178 -1.20 1.86 3.32
N ILE A 179 -1.28 2.67 2.28
CA ILE A 179 -1.01 4.11 2.38
C ILE A 179 -2.23 4.76 3.02
N VAL A 180 -1.99 5.59 4.03
CA VAL A 180 -3.02 6.34 4.73
C VAL A 180 -2.77 7.83 4.61
N VAL A 181 -3.84 8.60 4.52
CA VAL A 181 -3.80 10.05 4.28
C VAL A 181 -4.57 10.77 5.36
N LEU A 182 -3.94 11.74 6.02
CA LEU A 182 -4.64 12.69 6.87
C LEU A 182 -5.25 13.79 6.01
N LYS A 183 -6.57 13.86 5.99
CA LYS A 183 -7.33 14.92 5.35
C LYS A 183 -7.92 15.87 6.39
N THR A 184 -7.81 17.17 6.16
CA THR A 184 -8.49 18.17 6.96
C THR A 184 -9.68 18.74 6.18
N PHE A 185 -10.77 19.03 6.88
CA PHE A 185 -11.97 19.64 6.33
C PHE A 185 -12.59 20.60 7.34
N THR A 186 -13.32 21.58 6.84
CA THR A 186 -14.05 22.53 7.70
C THR A 186 -15.50 22.11 7.79
N LYS A 187 -16.01 21.97 9.01
CA LYS A 187 -17.43 21.74 9.27
C LYS A 187 -18.02 22.98 9.96
N THR A 188 -19.08 23.52 9.39
CA THR A 188 -19.83 24.61 10.01
C THR A 188 -21.03 24.02 10.72
N VAL A 189 -21.13 24.26 12.03
CA VAL A 189 -22.24 23.86 12.88
C VAL A 189 -22.72 25.12 13.63
N GLU A 190 -24.00 25.47 13.49
CA GLU A 190 -24.63 26.61 14.17
C GLU A 190 -23.83 27.94 13.97
N GLY A 191 -23.36 28.17 12.76
CA GLY A 191 -22.60 29.39 12.42
C GLY A 191 -21.12 29.38 12.86
N SER A 192 -20.68 28.40 13.60
CA SER A 192 -19.28 28.24 14.01
C SER A 192 -18.56 27.25 13.10
N SER A 193 -17.47 27.69 12.46
CA SER A 193 -16.63 26.85 11.61
C SER A 193 -15.54 26.17 12.45
N ARG A 194 -15.53 24.85 12.42
CA ARG A 194 -14.49 24.04 13.08
C ARG A 194 -13.68 23.27 12.04
N ARG A 195 -12.36 23.30 12.16
CA ARG A 195 -11.45 22.46 11.38
C ARG A 195 -11.43 21.07 12.00
N LEU A 196 -11.83 20.08 11.22
CA LEU A 196 -11.80 18.67 11.57
C LEU A 196 -10.79 17.95 10.71
N TRP A 197 -10.45 16.73 11.09
CA TRP A 197 -9.56 15.88 10.32
C TRP A 197 -10.02 14.41 10.40
N ASP A 198 -9.72 13.65 9.37
CA ASP A 198 -9.90 12.20 9.33
C ASP A 198 -8.75 11.54 8.59
N VAL A 199 -8.60 10.24 8.82
CA VAL A 199 -7.64 9.39 8.11
C VAL A 199 -8.41 8.56 7.10
N LEU A 200 -7.94 8.57 5.86
CA LEU A 200 -8.48 7.80 4.76
C LEU A 200 -7.41 6.85 4.21
N LEU A 201 -7.84 5.70 3.70
CA LEU A 201 -6.96 4.80 2.95
C LEU A 201 -6.71 5.38 1.55
N ALA A 202 -5.53 5.18 1.02
CA ALA A 202 -5.21 5.39 -0.38
C ALA A 202 -4.94 4.04 -1.05
N ASP A 203 -3.70 3.81 -1.52
CA ASP A 203 -3.38 2.53 -2.17
C ASP A 203 -3.01 1.44 -1.15
N ILE A 204 -3.32 0.20 -1.49
CA ILE A 204 -2.90 -0.98 -0.73
C ILE A 204 -2.02 -1.84 -1.62
N GLY A 205 -0.73 -1.90 -1.31
CA GLY A 205 0.28 -2.66 -2.06
C GLY A 205 0.60 -4.01 -1.42
N VAL A 206 1.04 -4.95 -2.24
CA VAL A 206 1.58 -6.25 -1.83
C VAL A 206 3.09 -6.15 -1.64
N VAL A 207 3.59 -6.64 -0.51
CA VAL A 207 5.03 -6.74 -0.23
C VAL A 207 5.54 -8.15 -0.53
N ALA A 208 4.85 -9.16 0.00
CA ALA A 208 5.22 -10.56 -0.17
C ALA A 208 4.00 -11.48 0.02
N THR A 209 4.02 -12.65 -0.62
CA THR A 209 3.01 -13.71 -0.43
C THR A 209 3.71 -15.03 -0.17
N LYS A 210 3.19 -15.79 0.79
CA LYS A 210 3.67 -17.12 1.16
C LYS A 210 2.51 -18.12 1.19
N SER A 211 2.78 -19.35 0.79
CA SER A 211 1.86 -20.48 1.04
C SER A 211 1.81 -20.82 2.52
N LEU A 212 0.64 -21.24 3.00
CA LEU A 212 0.45 -21.90 4.30
C LEU A 212 0.41 -23.41 4.12
#